data_dec0f5b139104aa5c0d00d9c8c7967e8
#
_entry.id   dec0f5b139104aa5c0d00d9c8c7967e8
#
_cell.length_a   1.000
_cell.length_b   1.000
_cell.length_c   1.000
_cell.angle_alpha   90.00
_cell.angle_beta   90.00
_cell.angle_gamma   90.00
#
_symmetry.space_group_name_H-M   'P 1'
#
loop_
_entity.id
_entity.type
_entity.pdbx_description
1 polymer ?
#
loop_
_entity_poly.entity_id
_entity_poly.type
_entity_poly.pdbx_seq_one_letter_code
_entity_poly.pdbx_strand_id
1 'polypeptide(L)'
;MRTFTTIAMLVAASLTVAARQDTPTFKATTQIVSVPATVLDGQGRLVPNLEQDEFTILDNGKPQPITFFQNETQPFTVVVMLDYSASMTSSLDLLRAAAEQFLLRMLPQDKGQVGAFSDKIEFSGEFTNDRDDLISALRDLQFGNPTRLWDAVDQSIDMLKPVDGRKVVLVFTDGDDTYSKTGFGSVLDHAKQNDVMVYAIGLQSTYFNGQRMVRSQPDRSLKKIAEETGGGYFELKKTDELAPTFSRVAQELHSLYTIGFSPAALDGKEHKLDLKMKQSGMVARARKTYVASAARLGNTN
;
A
#
# COMPACT_ATOMS: atom_id res chain seq x y z
N MET A 1 42.81 67.33 -70.53
CA MET A 1 41.49 67.25 -69.92
C MET A 1 41.26 65.76 -69.58
N ARG A 2 41.33 65.40 -68.33
CA ARG A 2 41.22 64.00 -67.83
C ARG A 2 39.94 63.85 -67.10
N THR A 3 39.01 63.01 -67.58
CA THR A 3 37.76 62.64 -66.95
C THR A 3 37.97 61.47 -65.99
N PHE A 4 37.70 61.67 -64.71
CA PHE A 4 37.67 60.62 -63.70
C PHE A 4 36.26 60.04 -63.61
N THR A 5 36.12 58.78 -63.89
CA THR A 5 34.91 58.02 -63.74
C THR A 5 34.93 57.30 -62.35
N THR A 6 34.06 57.63 -61.45
CA THR A 6 33.94 57.04 -60.10
C THR A 6 32.96 55.87 -60.18
N ILE A 7 33.48 54.67 -59.93
CA ILE A 7 32.67 53.42 -59.78
C ILE A 7 32.21 53.35 -58.36
N ALA A 8 30.89 53.39 -58.12
CA ALA A 8 30.25 53.09 -56.80
C ALA A 8 30.02 51.60 -56.68
N MET A 9 30.65 50.97 -55.69
CA MET A 9 30.51 49.60 -55.37
C MET A 9 29.41 49.38 -54.29
N LEU A 10 28.27 48.82 -54.71
CA LEU A 10 27.16 48.47 -53.83
C LEU A 10 27.49 47.11 -53.14
N VAL A 11 27.71 47.11 -51.80
CA VAL A 11 27.84 45.91 -51.00
C VAL A 11 26.44 45.54 -50.49
N ALA A 12 25.87 44.50 -51.05
CA ALA A 12 24.62 43.88 -50.54
C ALA A 12 24.95 42.95 -49.34
N ALA A 13 24.56 43.38 -48.12
CA ALA A 13 24.65 42.57 -46.92
C ALA A 13 23.44 41.62 -46.85
N SER A 14 23.69 40.33 -47.13
CA SER A 14 22.67 39.29 -46.97
C SER A 14 22.58 38.90 -45.49
N LEU A 15 21.50 39.33 -44.80
CA LEU A 15 21.14 38.84 -43.47
C LEU A 15 20.54 37.43 -43.61
N THR A 16 21.33 36.40 -43.27
CA THR A 16 20.82 35.05 -43.05
C THR A 16 20.17 34.97 -41.68
N VAL A 17 18.84 35.00 -41.63
CA VAL A 17 18.07 34.67 -40.43
C VAL A 17 18.14 33.16 -40.25
N ALA A 18 18.98 32.70 -39.31
CA ALA A 18 18.97 31.33 -38.87
C ALA A 18 17.71 31.08 -38.05
N ALA A 19 16.69 30.51 -38.65
CA ALA A 19 15.54 29.97 -37.92
C ALA A 19 16.02 28.83 -37.01
N ARG A 20 16.10 29.09 -35.70
CA ARG A 20 16.21 28.03 -34.71
C ARG A 20 14.91 27.23 -34.75
N GLN A 21 14.96 26.03 -35.35
CA GLN A 21 13.96 25.01 -35.15
C GLN A 21 14.17 24.45 -33.74
N ASP A 22 13.36 24.95 -32.78
CA ASP A 22 13.17 24.27 -31.52
C ASP A 22 12.48 22.93 -31.82
N THR A 23 13.27 21.87 -31.92
CA THR A 23 12.74 20.51 -31.92
C THR A 23 12.04 20.30 -30.58
N PRO A 24 10.73 20.05 -30.55
CA PRO A 24 10.04 19.74 -29.33
C PRO A 24 10.65 18.44 -28.77
N THR A 25 11.45 18.56 -27.71
CA THR A 25 11.92 17.42 -26.95
C THR A 25 10.73 16.91 -26.17
N PHE A 26 9.98 15.96 -26.74
CA PHE A 26 9.00 15.19 -26.00
C PHE A 26 9.80 14.35 -24.97
N LYS A 27 9.87 14.82 -23.75
CA LYS A 27 10.19 13.93 -22.61
C LYS A 27 8.98 13.03 -22.46
N ALA A 28 9.00 11.86 -23.08
CA ALA A 28 8.06 10.81 -22.78
C ALA A 28 8.37 10.34 -21.36
N THR A 29 7.72 10.93 -20.37
CA THR A 29 7.73 10.40 -19.01
C THR A 29 6.98 9.08 -19.07
N THR A 30 7.71 7.98 -19.08
CA THR A 30 7.09 6.64 -19.04
C THR A 30 6.45 6.48 -17.68
N GLN A 31 5.13 6.51 -17.64
CA GLN A 31 4.39 6.30 -16.41
C GLN A 31 4.27 4.82 -16.15
N ILE A 32 4.73 4.38 -14.98
CA ILE A 32 4.74 2.98 -14.59
C ILE A 32 3.68 2.75 -13.50
N VAL A 33 2.83 1.77 -13.74
CA VAL A 33 1.93 1.21 -12.71
C VAL A 33 2.76 0.24 -11.88
N SER A 34 3.07 0.61 -10.64
CA SER A 34 3.78 -0.25 -9.69
C SER A 34 2.78 -1.17 -8.98
N VAL A 35 3.05 -2.46 -8.98
CA VAL A 35 2.20 -3.52 -8.43
C VAL A 35 3.00 -4.35 -7.44
N PRO A 36 2.96 -4.03 -6.14
CA PRO A 36 3.49 -4.91 -5.10
C PRO A 36 2.73 -6.24 -5.09
N ALA A 37 3.46 -7.34 -4.96
CA ALA A 37 2.88 -8.68 -4.99
C ALA A 37 3.54 -9.64 -4.00
N THR A 38 2.73 -10.43 -3.31
CA THR A 38 3.16 -11.60 -2.53
C THR A 38 2.97 -12.85 -3.38
N VAL A 39 3.94 -13.75 -3.39
CA VAL A 39 3.77 -15.08 -4.01
C VAL A 39 3.79 -16.15 -2.94
N LEU A 40 2.79 -17.01 -3.01
CA LEU A 40 2.59 -18.13 -2.08
C LEU A 40 2.57 -19.45 -2.86
N ASP A 41 3.17 -20.49 -2.27
CA ASP A 41 3.04 -21.87 -2.76
C ASP A 41 1.70 -22.51 -2.35
N GLY A 42 1.46 -23.75 -2.77
CA GLY A 42 0.24 -24.49 -2.47
C GLY A 42 0.02 -24.79 -0.96
N GLN A 43 1.03 -24.60 -0.11
CA GLN A 43 0.94 -24.68 1.35
C GLN A 43 0.82 -23.29 2.00
N GLY A 44 0.70 -22.22 1.21
CA GLY A 44 0.59 -20.85 1.69
C GLY A 44 1.90 -20.28 2.26
N ARG A 45 3.07 -20.84 1.91
CA ARG A 45 4.39 -20.33 2.28
C ARG A 45 4.88 -19.31 1.24
N LEU A 46 5.62 -18.31 1.70
CA LEU A 46 6.26 -17.32 0.83
C LEU A 46 7.26 -17.99 -0.12
N VAL A 47 7.22 -17.60 -1.38
CA VAL A 47 8.16 -18.03 -2.42
C VAL A 47 9.07 -16.86 -2.76
N PRO A 48 10.30 -16.80 -2.26
CA PRO A 48 11.27 -15.77 -2.59
C PRO A 48 12.04 -16.10 -3.88
N ASN A 49 12.80 -15.12 -4.39
CA ASN A 49 13.81 -15.28 -5.46
C ASN A 49 13.25 -15.75 -6.82
N LEU A 50 11.98 -15.40 -7.11
CA LEU A 50 11.44 -15.61 -8.46
C LEU A 50 11.97 -14.52 -9.41
N GLU A 51 12.09 -14.89 -10.69
CA GLU A 51 12.52 -14.00 -11.76
C GLU A 51 11.32 -13.40 -12.51
N GLN A 52 11.54 -12.31 -13.23
CA GLN A 52 10.51 -11.58 -13.96
C GLN A 52 9.70 -12.44 -14.92
N ASP A 53 10.35 -13.39 -15.58
CA ASP A 53 9.73 -14.24 -16.61
C ASP A 53 8.73 -15.27 -16.05
N GLU A 54 8.69 -15.45 -14.72
CA GLU A 54 7.70 -16.31 -14.06
C GLU A 54 6.32 -15.64 -13.87
N PHE A 55 6.25 -14.32 -14.12
CA PHE A 55 5.05 -13.52 -13.96
C PHE A 55 4.40 -13.18 -15.30
N THR A 56 3.08 -13.05 -15.27
CA THR A 56 2.28 -12.47 -16.37
C THR A 56 1.29 -11.48 -15.77
N ILE A 57 1.39 -10.21 -16.17
CA ILE A 57 0.44 -9.17 -15.75
C ILE A 57 -0.55 -8.88 -16.88
N LEU A 58 -1.83 -8.77 -16.51
CA LEU A 58 -2.91 -8.44 -17.44
C LEU A 58 -3.59 -7.14 -16.98
N ASP A 59 -3.79 -6.25 -17.94
CA ASP A 59 -4.58 -5.02 -17.80
C ASP A 59 -5.88 -5.19 -18.59
N ASN A 60 -7.02 -5.17 -17.90
CA ASN A 60 -8.34 -5.46 -18.50
C ASN A 60 -8.34 -6.76 -19.33
N GLY A 61 -7.63 -7.79 -18.83
CA GLY A 61 -7.51 -9.10 -19.47
C GLY A 61 -6.50 -9.19 -20.62
N LYS A 62 -5.81 -8.09 -20.98
CA LYS A 62 -4.77 -8.05 -22.01
C LYS A 62 -3.39 -8.16 -21.40
N PRO A 63 -2.53 -9.08 -21.82
CA PRO A 63 -1.15 -9.17 -21.36
C PRO A 63 -0.39 -7.86 -21.61
N GLN A 64 0.38 -7.42 -20.60
CA GLN A 64 1.24 -6.25 -20.67
C GLN A 64 2.70 -6.67 -20.51
N PRO A 65 3.64 -6.04 -21.22
CA PRO A 65 5.07 -6.25 -20.96
C PRO A 65 5.44 -5.71 -19.58
N ILE A 66 6.14 -6.50 -18.79
CA ILE A 66 6.72 -6.04 -17.52
C ILE A 66 7.93 -5.17 -17.87
N THR A 67 7.87 -3.89 -17.50
CA THR A 67 8.92 -2.89 -17.78
C THR A 67 9.78 -2.56 -16.57
N PHE A 68 9.33 -2.97 -15.38
CA PHE A 68 10.06 -2.84 -14.13
C PHE A 68 9.83 -4.11 -13.28
N PHE A 69 10.89 -4.64 -12.71
CA PHE A 69 10.84 -5.79 -11.81
C PHE A 69 11.88 -5.64 -10.71
N GLN A 70 11.46 -5.88 -9.49
CA GLN A 70 12.32 -5.83 -8.31
C GLN A 70 11.89 -6.90 -7.31
N ASN A 71 12.83 -7.71 -6.87
CA ASN A 71 12.66 -8.76 -5.86
C ASN A 71 13.47 -8.50 -4.58
N GLU A 72 14.12 -7.34 -4.51
CA GLU A 72 14.86 -6.92 -3.32
C GLU A 72 13.91 -6.33 -2.26
N THR A 73 14.29 -6.46 -0.99
CA THR A 73 13.57 -5.88 0.12
C THR A 73 13.45 -4.36 -0.02
N GLN A 74 12.23 -3.87 -0.03
CA GLN A 74 11.93 -2.45 -0.09
C GLN A 74 11.39 -1.95 1.24
N PRO A 75 11.74 -0.72 1.66
CA PRO A 75 11.16 -0.12 2.85
C PRO A 75 9.66 0.11 2.69
N PHE A 76 8.96 0.12 3.80
CA PHE A 76 7.55 0.48 3.86
C PHE A 76 7.29 1.48 4.99
N THR A 77 6.17 2.19 4.87
CA THR A 77 5.59 2.96 5.98
C THR A 77 4.28 2.34 6.39
N VAL A 78 4.12 2.04 7.66
CA VAL A 78 2.94 1.32 8.20
C VAL A 78 2.25 2.08 9.31
N VAL A 79 0.92 2.07 9.28
CA VAL A 79 0.08 2.40 10.43
C VAL A 79 -0.47 1.07 11.00
N VAL A 80 -0.13 0.78 12.26
CA VAL A 80 -0.62 -0.40 12.98
C VAL A 80 -1.78 0.02 13.87
N MET A 81 -3.01 -0.41 13.52
CA MET A 81 -4.23 -0.07 14.23
C MET A 81 -4.76 -1.28 15.01
N LEU A 82 -4.90 -1.13 16.30
CA LEU A 82 -5.30 -2.19 17.21
C LEU A 82 -6.69 -1.90 17.79
N ASP A 83 -7.55 -2.91 17.73
CA ASP A 83 -8.87 -2.85 18.36
C ASP A 83 -8.74 -2.93 19.89
N TYR A 84 -9.12 -1.86 20.55
CA TYR A 84 -9.12 -1.72 22.02
C TYR A 84 -10.54 -1.65 22.56
N SER A 85 -11.49 -2.29 21.86
CA SER A 85 -12.89 -2.40 22.30
C SER A 85 -13.09 -3.41 23.44
N ALA A 86 -14.29 -3.41 24.04
CA ALA A 86 -14.60 -4.22 25.21
C ALA A 86 -14.43 -5.74 25.01
N SER A 87 -14.64 -6.25 23.80
CA SER A 87 -14.44 -7.66 23.47
C SER A 87 -12.98 -8.10 23.61
N MET A 88 -12.04 -7.16 23.40
CA MET A 88 -10.60 -7.40 23.46
C MET A 88 -9.99 -7.41 24.86
N THR A 89 -10.72 -7.02 25.91
CA THR A 89 -10.19 -6.80 27.27
C THR A 89 -9.33 -7.96 27.78
N SER A 90 -9.78 -9.21 27.56
CA SER A 90 -9.05 -10.41 28.01
C SER A 90 -7.81 -10.75 27.17
N SER A 91 -7.64 -10.13 26.01
CA SER A 91 -6.59 -10.43 25.02
C SER A 91 -5.64 -9.28 24.77
N LEU A 92 -5.84 -8.12 25.43
CA LEU A 92 -5.06 -6.89 25.16
C LEU A 92 -3.55 -7.08 25.38
N ASP A 93 -3.13 -7.78 26.45
CA ASP A 93 -1.70 -7.99 26.72
C ASP A 93 -1.07 -8.90 25.66
N LEU A 94 -1.80 -9.90 25.18
CA LEU A 94 -1.34 -10.78 24.10
C LEU A 94 -1.28 -10.01 22.77
N LEU A 95 -2.26 -9.14 22.52
CA LEU A 95 -2.28 -8.29 21.35
C LEU A 95 -1.10 -7.31 21.33
N ARG A 96 -0.83 -6.63 22.46
CA ARG A 96 0.34 -5.75 22.61
C ARG A 96 1.64 -6.51 22.34
N ALA A 97 1.81 -7.67 22.99
CA ALA A 97 3.00 -8.50 22.81
C ALA A 97 3.16 -8.96 21.35
N ALA A 98 2.06 -9.27 20.67
CA ALA A 98 2.08 -9.66 19.25
C ALA A 98 2.45 -8.47 18.34
N ALA A 99 1.86 -7.30 18.58
CA ALA A 99 2.21 -6.07 17.84
C ALA A 99 3.69 -5.67 18.07
N GLU A 100 4.21 -5.81 19.30
CA GLU A 100 5.62 -5.62 19.61
C GLU A 100 6.51 -6.55 18.76
N GLN A 101 6.11 -7.83 18.58
CA GLN A 101 6.85 -8.76 17.72
C GLN A 101 6.87 -8.34 16.24
N PHE A 102 5.86 -7.64 15.75
CA PHE A 102 5.87 -7.02 14.42
C PHE A 102 6.87 -5.85 14.38
N LEU A 103 6.78 -4.92 15.33
CA LEU A 103 7.63 -3.73 15.38
C LEU A 103 9.12 -4.09 15.51
N LEU A 104 9.45 -5.11 16.31
CA LEU A 104 10.83 -5.62 16.44
C LEU A 104 11.42 -6.17 15.13
N ARG A 105 10.57 -6.53 14.16
CA ARG A 105 10.99 -7.05 12.85
C ARG A 105 11.07 -5.97 11.76
N MET A 106 10.67 -4.75 12.05
CA MET A 106 10.86 -3.63 11.12
C MET A 106 12.36 -3.42 10.88
N LEU A 107 12.72 -3.11 9.65
CA LEU A 107 14.09 -2.78 9.28
C LEU A 107 14.39 -1.30 9.57
N PRO A 108 15.65 -0.88 9.67
CA PRO A 108 16.00 0.51 10.00
C PRO A 108 15.45 1.56 9.04
N GLN A 109 15.13 1.19 7.80
CA GLN A 109 14.55 2.06 6.77
C GLN A 109 13.02 2.09 6.80
N ASP A 110 12.36 1.15 7.50
CA ASP A 110 10.92 1.17 7.65
C ASP A 110 10.47 2.25 8.62
N LYS A 111 9.28 2.78 8.42
CA LYS A 111 8.67 3.73 9.35
C LYS A 111 7.32 3.21 9.82
N GLY A 112 7.02 3.46 11.08
CA GLY A 112 5.76 3.05 11.68
C GLY A 112 5.08 4.17 12.45
N GLN A 113 3.80 3.99 12.64
CA GLN A 113 2.96 4.68 13.59
C GLN A 113 2.01 3.65 14.19
N VAL A 114 1.78 3.69 15.48
CA VAL A 114 0.83 2.79 16.14
C VAL A 114 -0.40 3.58 16.58
N GLY A 115 -1.54 2.91 16.63
CA GLY A 115 -2.76 3.51 17.09
C GLY A 115 -3.74 2.47 17.62
N ALA A 116 -4.77 2.94 18.31
CA ALA A 116 -5.89 2.15 18.78
C ALA A 116 -7.20 2.75 18.33
N PHE A 117 -8.19 1.91 18.22
CA PHE A 117 -9.55 2.35 17.98
C PHE A 117 -10.55 1.63 18.89
N SER A 118 -11.52 2.43 19.34
CA SER A 118 -12.70 2.03 20.09
C SER A 118 -13.78 3.07 19.83
N ASP A 119 -14.33 3.76 20.84
CA ASP A 119 -15.13 4.98 20.70
C ASP A 119 -14.28 6.17 20.22
N LYS A 120 -12.99 6.12 20.48
CA LYS A 120 -11.99 7.07 20.01
C LYS A 120 -11.01 6.39 19.08
N ILE A 121 -10.34 7.19 18.25
CA ILE A 121 -9.25 6.76 17.41
C ILE A 121 -8.03 7.57 17.84
N GLU A 122 -7.01 6.87 18.26
CA GLU A 122 -5.79 7.44 18.81
C GLU A 122 -4.60 6.97 17.96
N PHE A 123 -3.66 7.88 17.71
CA PHE A 123 -2.40 7.58 17.03
C PHE A 123 -1.25 8.00 17.94
N SER A 124 -0.14 7.27 17.88
CA SER A 124 1.13 7.72 18.41
C SER A 124 1.59 8.98 17.67
N GLY A 125 2.69 9.60 18.07
CA GLY A 125 3.24 10.79 17.42
C GLY A 125 3.37 10.71 15.89
N GLU A 126 4.46 11.22 15.35
CA GLU A 126 4.74 11.14 13.90
C GLU A 126 5.28 9.76 13.49
N PHE A 127 5.36 9.49 12.17
CA PHE A 127 6.01 8.29 11.67
C PHE A 127 7.49 8.24 12.08
N THR A 128 7.88 7.16 12.74
CA THR A 128 9.25 6.95 13.21
C THR A 128 9.79 5.58 12.83
N ASN A 129 11.10 5.46 12.74
CA ASN A 129 11.80 4.16 12.66
C ASN A 129 12.41 3.75 14.00
N ASP A 130 12.19 4.54 15.05
CA ASP A 130 12.58 4.18 16.40
C ASP A 130 11.60 3.17 16.98
N ARG A 131 12.06 1.92 17.14
CA ARG A 131 11.23 0.82 17.62
C ARG A 131 10.86 0.98 19.08
N ASP A 132 11.75 1.56 19.89
CA ASP A 132 11.51 1.74 21.32
C ASP A 132 10.41 2.77 21.54
N ASP A 133 10.38 3.84 20.73
CA ASP A 133 9.30 4.82 20.72
C ASP A 133 7.96 4.16 20.32
N LEU A 134 7.95 3.35 19.26
CA LEU A 134 6.74 2.65 18.81
C LEU A 134 6.24 1.64 19.85
N ILE A 135 7.13 0.89 20.50
CA ILE A 135 6.78 -0.08 21.55
C ILE A 135 6.29 0.66 22.80
N SER A 136 6.91 1.79 23.15
CA SER A 136 6.43 2.61 24.27
C SER A 136 5.01 3.11 24.01
N ALA A 137 4.75 3.61 22.79
CA ALA A 137 3.43 4.10 22.41
C ALA A 137 2.33 3.03 22.48
N LEU A 138 2.64 1.74 22.22
CA LEU A 138 1.67 0.65 22.42
C LEU A 138 1.15 0.54 23.85
N ARG A 139 1.94 0.95 24.85
CA ARG A 139 1.58 0.86 26.28
C ARG A 139 0.64 1.96 26.71
N ASP A 140 0.69 3.10 26.02
CA ASP A 140 -0.08 4.30 26.34
C ASP A 140 -1.49 4.29 25.71
N LEU A 141 -1.78 3.35 24.80
CA LEU A 141 -3.07 3.23 24.14
C LEU A 141 -4.20 2.91 25.12
N GLN A 142 -5.33 3.59 24.96
CA GLN A 142 -6.44 3.52 25.91
C GLN A 142 -7.59 2.65 25.40
N PHE A 143 -8.23 2.01 26.35
CA PHE A 143 -9.39 1.16 26.15
C PHE A 143 -10.69 1.97 26.06
N GLY A 144 -11.65 1.52 25.26
CA GLY A 144 -12.95 2.14 25.10
C GLY A 144 -14.02 1.22 24.49
N ASN A 145 -15.17 1.77 24.15
CA ASN A 145 -16.28 1.08 23.49
C ASN A 145 -17.21 2.15 22.89
N PRO A 146 -17.77 2.05 21.68
CA PRO A 146 -17.84 0.92 20.74
C PRO A 146 -16.64 0.83 19.78
N THR A 147 -16.77 0.05 18.67
CA THR A 147 -15.73 -0.22 17.67
C THR A 147 -15.95 0.64 16.42
N ARG A 148 -14.96 1.49 16.07
CA ARG A 148 -14.93 2.37 14.89
C ARG A 148 -13.88 1.91 13.89
N LEU A 149 -14.06 0.70 13.39
CA LEU A 149 -13.09 0.03 12.50
C LEU A 149 -12.83 0.80 11.21
N TRP A 150 -13.90 1.14 10.47
CA TRP A 150 -13.75 1.76 9.16
C TRP A 150 -13.27 3.20 9.25
N ASP A 151 -13.68 3.95 10.29
CA ASP A 151 -13.14 5.28 10.55
C ASP A 151 -11.63 5.21 10.88
N ALA A 152 -11.19 4.19 11.61
CA ALA A 152 -9.78 4.01 11.95
C ALA A 152 -8.92 3.69 10.72
N VAL A 153 -9.42 2.82 9.83
CA VAL A 153 -8.74 2.51 8.56
C VAL A 153 -8.71 3.75 7.66
N ASP A 154 -9.81 4.50 7.57
CA ASP A 154 -9.91 5.72 6.76
C ASP A 154 -8.91 6.79 7.19
N GLN A 155 -8.84 7.09 8.49
CA GLN A 155 -7.87 8.03 9.05
C GLN A 155 -6.42 7.55 8.87
N SER A 156 -6.18 6.24 8.97
CA SER A 156 -4.85 5.67 8.69
C SER A 156 -4.41 5.88 7.24
N ILE A 157 -5.36 5.80 6.29
CA ILE A 157 -5.09 6.12 4.89
C ILE A 157 -4.75 7.60 4.71
N ASP A 158 -5.49 8.51 5.39
CA ASP A 158 -5.19 9.94 5.37
C ASP A 158 -3.78 10.26 5.90
N MET A 159 -3.36 9.60 6.99
CA MET A 159 -2.00 9.75 7.53
C MET A 159 -0.92 9.31 6.54
N LEU A 160 -1.19 8.25 5.75
CA LEU A 160 -0.25 7.71 4.76
C LEU A 160 -0.26 8.48 3.42
N LYS A 161 -1.24 9.32 3.16
CA LYS A 161 -1.42 10.03 1.89
C LYS A 161 -0.19 10.86 1.45
N PRO A 162 0.46 11.64 2.35
CA PRO A 162 1.65 12.42 2.00
C PRO A 162 2.93 11.59 1.93
N VAL A 163 2.87 10.28 2.22
CA VAL A 163 4.05 9.41 2.29
C VAL A 163 4.36 8.84 0.92
N ASP A 164 5.64 8.89 0.54
CA ASP A 164 6.14 8.23 -0.66
C ASP A 164 6.48 6.75 -0.42
N GLY A 165 6.47 5.96 -1.48
CA GLY A 165 6.84 4.55 -1.45
C GLY A 165 5.70 3.63 -1.03
N ARG A 166 6.04 2.52 -0.37
CA ARG A 166 5.08 1.47 -0.01
C ARG A 166 4.33 1.84 1.27
N LYS A 167 3.01 1.98 1.15
CA LYS A 167 2.09 2.41 2.22
C LYS A 167 1.23 1.25 2.68
N VAL A 168 1.19 1.03 4.00
CA VAL A 168 0.51 -0.12 4.59
C VAL A 168 -0.34 0.30 5.78
N VAL A 169 -1.58 -0.16 5.84
CA VAL A 169 -2.37 -0.20 7.06
C VAL A 169 -2.41 -1.65 7.53
N LEU A 170 -1.98 -1.92 8.75
CA LEU A 170 -2.13 -3.20 9.42
C LEU A 170 -3.18 -3.04 10.51
N VAL A 171 -4.37 -3.58 10.29
CA VAL A 171 -5.47 -3.51 11.24
C VAL A 171 -5.70 -4.86 11.92
N PHE A 172 -5.92 -4.82 13.22
CA PHE A 172 -6.33 -5.97 14.02
C PHE A 172 -7.67 -5.71 14.72
N THR A 173 -8.59 -6.67 14.64
CA THR A 173 -9.89 -6.62 15.35
C THR A 173 -10.41 -8.03 15.63
N ASP A 174 -11.25 -8.16 16.66
CA ASP A 174 -12.01 -9.39 16.94
C ASP A 174 -13.52 -9.22 16.64
N GLY A 175 -13.94 -8.06 16.13
CA GLY A 175 -15.34 -7.72 15.96
C GLY A 175 -15.73 -7.06 14.65
N ASP A 176 -17.02 -6.83 14.56
CA ASP A 176 -17.62 -6.05 13.49
C ASP A 176 -17.48 -4.54 13.76
N ASP A 177 -17.51 -3.74 12.69
CA ASP A 177 -17.69 -2.31 12.82
C ASP A 177 -19.09 -1.99 13.38
N THR A 178 -19.13 -1.23 14.47
CA THR A 178 -20.39 -0.92 15.15
C THR A 178 -20.73 0.56 15.20
N TYR A 179 -19.75 1.44 14.92
CA TYR A 179 -19.94 2.87 15.16
C TYR A 179 -19.20 3.81 14.21
N SER A 180 -18.62 3.31 13.13
CA SER A 180 -18.00 4.17 12.13
C SER A 180 -19.03 5.06 11.42
N LYS A 181 -18.60 6.26 11.07
CA LYS A 181 -19.35 7.20 10.23
C LYS A 181 -19.09 6.94 8.76
N THR A 182 -17.87 6.48 8.45
CA THR A 182 -17.44 6.15 7.08
C THR A 182 -17.80 4.69 6.78
N GLY A 183 -18.46 4.46 5.65
CA GLY A 183 -18.82 3.10 5.24
C GLY A 183 -17.66 2.39 4.54
N PHE A 184 -17.65 1.05 4.62
CA PHE A 184 -16.65 0.18 3.98
C PHE A 184 -16.33 0.54 2.52
N GLY A 185 -17.36 0.81 1.69
CA GLY A 185 -17.17 1.13 0.27
C GLY A 185 -16.31 2.37 0.06
N SER A 186 -16.57 3.43 0.81
CA SER A 186 -15.79 4.68 0.75
C SER A 186 -14.33 4.46 1.18
N VAL A 187 -14.12 3.65 2.23
CA VAL A 187 -12.76 3.33 2.72
C VAL A 187 -11.98 2.50 1.70
N LEU A 188 -12.64 1.53 1.05
CA LEU A 188 -12.01 0.74 -0.01
C LEU A 188 -11.59 1.63 -1.19
N ASP A 189 -12.48 2.52 -1.64
CA ASP A 189 -12.16 3.45 -2.72
C ASP A 189 -11.02 4.40 -2.33
N HIS A 190 -11.01 4.86 -1.07
CA HIS A 190 -9.95 5.72 -0.55
C HIS A 190 -8.59 4.99 -0.52
N ALA A 191 -8.55 3.73 -0.07
CA ALA A 191 -7.34 2.91 -0.09
C ALA A 191 -6.81 2.71 -1.52
N LYS A 192 -7.68 2.35 -2.46
CA LYS A 192 -7.33 2.20 -3.89
C LYS A 192 -6.80 3.51 -4.50
N GLN A 193 -7.45 4.63 -4.17
CA GLN A 193 -7.07 5.94 -4.70
C GLN A 193 -5.70 6.42 -4.22
N ASN A 194 -5.25 5.99 -3.05
CA ASN A 194 -3.98 6.40 -2.47
C ASN A 194 -2.90 5.31 -2.50
N ASP A 195 -3.15 4.20 -3.21
CA ASP A 195 -2.23 3.06 -3.33
C ASP A 195 -1.80 2.51 -1.96
N VAL A 196 -2.75 2.43 -1.01
CA VAL A 196 -2.51 1.91 0.34
C VAL A 196 -2.91 0.45 0.39
N MET A 197 -1.97 -0.42 0.79
CA MET A 197 -2.24 -1.83 1.05
C MET A 197 -2.83 -2.00 2.44
N VAL A 198 -3.92 -2.77 2.56
CA VAL A 198 -4.52 -3.07 3.86
C VAL A 198 -4.26 -4.53 4.21
N TYR A 199 -3.49 -4.76 5.26
CA TYR A 199 -3.37 -6.04 5.93
C TYR A 199 -4.35 -6.11 7.08
N ALA A 200 -5.07 -7.22 7.22
CA ALA A 200 -6.04 -7.37 8.27
C ALA A 200 -5.87 -8.70 9.01
N ILE A 201 -5.83 -8.63 10.34
CA ILE A 201 -5.81 -9.79 11.22
C ILE A 201 -7.12 -9.78 12.01
N GLY A 202 -7.94 -10.80 11.80
CA GLY A 202 -9.22 -10.97 12.48
C GLY A 202 -9.14 -12.10 13.49
N LEU A 203 -9.55 -11.87 14.75
CA LEU A 203 -9.60 -12.89 15.79
C LEU A 203 -11.04 -13.29 16.10
N GLN A 204 -11.35 -14.57 16.06
CA GLN A 204 -12.60 -15.06 16.62
C GLN A 204 -12.47 -15.10 18.15
N SER A 205 -13.31 -14.37 18.86
CA SER A 205 -13.29 -14.31 20.33
C SER A 205 -14.63 -14.71 20.95
N THR A 206 -14.62 -14.93 22.25
CA THR A 206 -15.84 -15.12 23.05
C THR A 206 -15.68 -14.29 24.32
N TYR A 207 -16.61 -13.38 24.57
CA TYR A 207 -16.55 -12.51 25.71
C TYR A 207 -17.90 -12.44 26.44
N PHE A 208 -17.90 -12.03 27.69
CA PHE A 208 -19.11 -11.82 28.48
C PHE A 208 -19.59 -10.37 28.33
N ASN A 209 -20.78 -10.18 27.77
CA ASN A 209 -21.34 -8.85 27.50
C ASN A 209 -22.12 -8.23 28.68
N GLY A 210 -21.97 -8.78 29.90
CA GLY A 210 -22.73 -8.41 31.09
C GLY A 210 -23.98 -9.25 31.34
N GLN A 211 -24.46 -10.02 30.36
CA GLN A 211 -25.62 -10.91 30.47
C GLN A 211 -25.33 -12.34 30.08
N ARG A 212 -24.57 -12.57 29.03
CA ARG A 212 -24.24 -13.91 28.51
C ARG A 212 -22.89 -13.92 27.80
N MET A 213 -22.36 -15.09 27.55
CA MET A 213 -21.23 -15.28 26.66
C MET A 213 -21.68 -15.03 25.21
N VAL A 214 -20.97 -14.15 24.51
CA VAL A 214 -21.21 -13.78 23.11
C VAL A 214 -19.97 -14.12 22.31
N ARG A 215 -20.16 -14.72 21.13
CA ARG A 215 -19.09 -14.95 20.17
C ARG A 215 -18.97 -13.73 19.26
N SER A 216 -17.81 -13.13 19.24
CA SER A 216 -17.43 -12.11 18.29
C SER A 216 -16.78 -12.75 17.07
N GLN A 217 -16.99 -12.14 15.90
CA GLN A 217 -16.34 -12.54 14.66
C GLN A 217 -15.85 -11.28 13.94
N PRO A 218 -14.69 -11.33 13.28
CA PRO A 218 -14.19 -10.22 12.51
C PRO A 218 -15.12 -9.85 11.36
N ASP A 219 -15.19 -8.56 11.04
CA ASP A 219 -15.96 -8.05 9.91
C ASP A 219 -15.54 -8.74 8.60
N ARG A 220 -16.51 -9.28 7.88
CA ARG A 220 -16.26 -10.01 6.62
C ARG A 220 -15.65 -9.15 5.53
N SER A 221 -15.85 -7.85 5.58
CA SER A 221 -15.29 -6.89 4.63
C SER A 221 -13.79 -6.69 4.79
N LEU A 222 -13.20 -7.08 5.93
CA LEU A 222 -11.73 -7.09 6.14
C LEU A 222 -11.01 -7.95 5.11
N LYS A 223 -11.55 -9.13 4.81
CA LYS A 223 -11.01 -9.99 3.76
C LYS A 223 -11.06 -9.30 2.41
N LYS A 224 -12.20 -8.66 2.10
CA LYS A 224 -12.39 -7.99 0.80
C LYS A 224 -11.45 -6.81 0.63
N ILE A 225 -11.28 -5.94 1.63
CA ILE A 225 -10.36 -4.80 1.50
C ILE A 225 -8.91 -5.28 1.35
N ALA A 226 -8.48 -6.29 2.10
CA ALA A 226 -7.15 -6.86 1.96
C ALA A 226 -6.92 -7.42 0.54
N GLU A 227 -7.83 -8.23 0.02
CA GLU A 227 -7.73 -8.81 -1.32
C GLU A 227 -7.73 -7.74 -2.42
N GLU A 228 -8.59 -6.72 -2.33
CA GLU A 228 -8.70 -5.65 -3.33
C GLU A 228 -7.47 -4.73 -3.36
N THR A 229 -6.83 -4.50 -2.20
CA THR A 229 -5.65 -3.64 -2.08
C THR A 229 -4.32 -4.39 -2.20
N GLY A 230 -4.36 -5.72 -2.31
CA GLY A 230 -3.16 -6.57 -2.43
C GLY A 230 -2.50 -6.95 -1.11
N GLY A 231 -3.10 -6.57 0.01
CA GLY A 231 -2.65 -7.00 1.35
C GLY A 231 -3.07 -8.43 1.71
N GLY A 232 -2.80 -8.83 2.94
CA GLY A 232 -3.14 -10.16 3.47
C GLY A 232 -4.29 -10.11 4.47
N TYR A 233 -5.15 -11.13 4.45
CA TYR A 233 -6.15 -11.38 5.48
C TYR A 233 -5.83 -12.66 6.24
N PHE A 234 -5.78 -12.56 7.57
CA PHE A 234 -5.50 -13.67 8.47
C PHE A 234 -6.62 -13.79 9.48
N GLU A 235 -7.38 -14.88 9.42
CA GLU A 235 -8.44 -15.16 10.38
C GLU A 235 -7.93 -16.16 11.42
N LEU A 236 -7.87 -15.72 12.67
CA LEU A 236 -7.35 -16.49 13.81
C LEU A 236 -8.51 -17.04 14.64
N LYS A 237 -8.34 -18.28 15.10
CA LYS A 237 -9.30 -18.94 15.98
C LYS A 237 -8.86 -18.92 17.44
N LYS A 238 -7.58 -18.65 17.69
CA LYS A 238 -6.97 -18.65 19.00
C LYS A 238 -5.97 -17.51 19.15
N THR A 239 -5.81 -17.03 20.36
CA THR A 239 -4.87 -15.95 20.71
C THR A 239 -3.40 -16.37 20.62
N ASP A 240 -3.07 -17.64 20.71
CA ASP A 240 -1.70 -18.16 20.52
C ASP A 240 -1.20 -18.02 19.07
N GLU A 241 -2.11 -17.83 18.10
CA GLU A 241 -1.79 -17.56 16.70
C GLU A 241 -1.39 -16.11 16.44
N LEU A 242 -1.60 -15.18 17.39
CA LEU A 242 -1.34 -13.74 17.21
C LEU A 242 0.12 -13.43 16.88
N ALA A 243 1.05 -13.79 17.77
CA ALA A 243 2.46 -13.46 17.60
C ALA A 243 3.08 -14.08 16.33
N PRO A 244 2.82 -15.36 15.98
CA PRO A 244 3.24 -15.93 14.71
C PRO A 244 2.67 -15.17 13.50
N THR A 245 1.42 -14.73 13.55
CA THR A 245 0.77 -14.03 12.43
C THR A 245 1.33 -12.62 12.24
N PHE A 246 1.51 -11.83 13.30
CA PHE A 246 2.17 -10.53 13.20
C PHE A 246 3.60 -10.65 12.66
N SER A 247 4.33 -11.68 13.11
CA SER A 247 5.67 -11.98 12.59
C SER A 247 5.65 -12.31 11.09
N ARG A 248 4.65 -13.10 10.67
CA ARG A 248 4.46 -13.44 9.26
C ARG A 248 4.14 -12.21 8.41
N VAL A 249 3.28 -11.30 8.89
CA VAL A 249 2.98 -10.05 8.16
C VAL A 249 4.25 -9.23 7.93
N ALA A 250 5.11 -9.06 8.95
CA ALA A 250 6.39 -8.38 8.78
C ALA A 250 7.28 -9.06 7.73
N GLN A 251 7.36 -10.39 7.75
CA GLN A 251 8.11 -11.15 6.75
C GLN A 251 7.53 -10.99 5.34
N GLU A 252 6.21 -11.04 5.19
CA GLU A 252 5.55 -10.80 3.89
C GLU A 252 5.87 -9.42 3.34
N LEU A 253 5.79 -8.36 4.16
CA LEU A 253 6.06 -6.99 3.74
C LEU A 253 7.49 -6.78 3.23
N HIS A 254 8.46 -7.53 3.77
CA HIS A 254 9.85 -7.49 3.31
C HIS A 254 10.12 -8.41 2.11
N SER A 255 9.20 -9.32 1.76
CA SER A 255 9.36 -10.30 0.69
C SER A 255 8.49 -10.01 -0.53
N LEU A 256 7.96 -8.78 -0.65
CA LEU A 256 7.10 -8.40 -1.77
C LEU A 256 7.95 -8.17 -3.03
N TYR A 257 7.50 -8.76 -4.14
CA TYR A 257 7.93 -8.36 -5.47
C TYR A 257 7.32 -7.01 -5.82
N THR A 258 8.03 -6.18 -6.57
CA THR A 258 7.47 -4.99 -7.20
C THR A 258 7.52 -5.17 -8.71
N ILE A 259 6.35 -5.27 -9.32
CA ILE A 259 6.21 -5.51 -10.76
C ILE A 259 5.62 -4.24 -11.37
N GLY A 260 6.23 -3.75 -12.45
CA GLY A 260 5.77 -2.54 -13.11
C GLY A 260 5.52 -2.73 -14.59
N PHE A 261 4.51 -2.05 -15.11
CA PHE A 261 4.20 -1.98 -16.54
C PHE A 261 3.73 -0.58 -16.91
N SER A 262 3.87 -0.24 -18.19
CA SER A 262 3.34 1.02 -18.72
C SER A 262 1.96 0.76 -19.34
N PRO A 263 0.88 1.40 -18.82
CA PRO A 263 -0.46 1.20 -19.36
C PRO A 263 -0.57 1.72 -20.80
N ALA A 264 -1.34 1.02 -21.62
CA ALA A 264 -1.54 1.39 -23.02
C ALA A 264 -2.33 2.70 -23.19
N ALA A 265 -3.13 3.08 -22.19
CA ALA A 265 -3.90 4.32 -22.17
C ALA A 265 -3.97 4.90 -20.76
N LEU A 266 -3.97 6.23 -20.67
CA LEU A 266 -4.17 6.98 -19.43
C LEU A 266 -5.54 7.68 -19.51
N ASP A 267 -6.60 6.87 -19.51
CA ASP A 267 -7.97 7.33 -19.76
C ASP A 267 -8.72 7.81 -18.50
N GLY A 268 -8.04 7.78 -17.34
CA GLY A 268 -8.58 8.20 -16.06
C GLY A 268 -9.56 7.22 -15.43
N LYS A 269 -9.73 6.02 -16.01
CA LYS A 269 -10.66 5.00 -15.53
C LYS A 269 -9.98 3.99 -14.61
N GLU A 270 -10.80 3.28 -13.84
CA GLU A 270 -10.36 2.11 -13.11
C GLU A 270 -10.18 0.92 -14.09
N HIS A 271 -8.99 0.33 -14.08
CA HIS A 271 -8.63 -0.85 -14.84
C HIS A 271 -8.49 -2.06 -13.93
N LYS A 272 -8.91 -3.22 -14.42
CA LYS A 272 -8.73 -4.49 -13.71
C LYS A 272 -7.32 -5.02 -13.92
N LEU A 273 -6.63 -5.32 -12.81
CA LEU A 273 -5.34 -6.00 -12.79
C LEU A 273 -5.50 -7.48 -12.46
N ASP A 274 -4.77 -8.32 -13.17
CA ASP A 274 -4.64 -9.74 -12.86
C ASP A 274 -3.17 -10.15 -13.00
N LEU A 275 -2.57 -10.58 -11.89
CA LEU A 275 -1.19 -11.05 -11.87
C LEU A 275 -1.20 -12.58 -11.75
N LYS A 276 -0.64 -13.25 -12.74
CA LYS A 276 -0.59 -14.71 -12.84
C LYS A 276 0.82 -15.24 -12.74
N MET A 277 0.95 -16.40 -12.14
CA MET A 277 2.16 -17.20 -12.16
C MET A 277 2.16 -18.13 -13.36
N LYS A 278 3.30 -18.28 -14.02
CA LYS A 278 3.48 -19.31 -15.07
C LYS A 278 3.56 -20.70 -14.49
N GLN A 279 4.20 -20.83 -13.33
CA GLN A 279 4.33 -22.10 -12.62
C GLN A 279 3.03 -22.46 -11.91
N SER A 280 2.54 -23.67 -12.12
CA SER A 280 1.36 -24.21 -11.43
C SER A 280 1.63 -24.44 -9.94
N GLY A 281 0.61 -24.27 -9.10
CA GLY A 281 0.71 -24.44 -7.64
C GLY A 281 1.22 -23.21 -6.90
N MET A 282 1.53 -22.11 -7.58
CA MET A 282 1.82 -20.81 -6.97
C MET A 282 0.68 -19.84 -7.23
N VAL A 283 0.46 -18.95 -6.26
CA VAL A 283 -0.56 -17.88 -6.34
C VAL A 283 0.10 -16.55 -6.05
N ALA A 284 -0.04 -15.60 -6.99
CA ALA A 284 0.33 -14.21 -6.78
C ALA A 284 -0.85 -13.43 -6.18
N ARG A 285 -0.62 -12.73 -5.08
CA ARG A 285 -1.56 -11.81 -4.44
C ARG A 285 -1.07 -10.39 -4.68
N ALA A 286 -1.89 -9.59 -5.34
CA ALA A 286 -1.65 -8.20 -5.68
C ALA A 286 -2.97 -7.44 -5.70
N ARG A 287 -2.94 -6.11 -5.75
CA ARG A 287 -4.14 -5.30 -5.91
C ARG A 287 -4.92 -5.70 -7.17
N LYS A 288 -6.25 -5.59 -7.11
CA LYS A 288 -7.14 -6.06 -8.19
C LYS A 288 -7.42 -4.99 -9.25
N THR A 289 -7.20 -3.73 -8.92
CA THR A 289 -7.48 -2.60 -9.81
C THR A 289 -6.49 -1.46 -9.62
N TYR A 290 -6.42 -0.55 -10.59
CA TYR A 290 -5.70 0.73 -10.50
C TYR A 290 -6.42 1.78 -11.34
N VAL A 291 -6.17 3.06 -11.09
CA VAL A 291 -6.69 4.16 -11.93
C VAL A 291 -5.62 4.57 -12.94
N ALA A 292 -5.92 4.42 -14.22
CA ALA A 292 -5.02 4.76 -15.32
C ALA A 292 -4.95 6.29 -15.55
N SER A 293 -4.27 7.01 -14.64
CA SER A 293 -4.20 8.48 -14.65
C SER A 293 -2.76 8.96 -14.53
N ALA A 294 -2.39 9.94 -15.37
CA ALA A 294 -1.07 10.58 -15.36
C ALA A 294 -0.69 11.19 -13.99
N ALA A 295 -1.68 11.68 -13.25
CA ALA A 295 -1.46 12.30 -11.95
C ALA A 295 -1.15 11.32 -10.81
N ARG A 296 -1.38 10.01 -11.04
CA ARG A 296 -1.28 8.96 -10.00
C ARG A 296 -0.16 7.94 -10.23
N LEU A 297 0.45 7.96 -11.39
CA LEU A 297 1.56 7.07 -11.71
C LEU A 297 2.88 7.78 -11.37
N GLY A 298 3.70 7.14 -10.54
CA GLY A 298 4.97 7.71 -10.10
C GLY A 298 5.88 8.05 -11.28
N ASN A 299 6.48 9.22 -11.23
CA ASN A 299 7.59 9.56 -12.11
C ASN A 299 8.82 8.77 -11.61
N THR A 300 9.23 7.74 -12.35
CA THR A 300 10.57 7.19 -12.18
C THR A 300 11.55 8.15 -12.85
N ASN A 301 12.27 8.91 -12.05
CA ASN A 301 13.47 9.63 -12.48
C ASN A 301 14.64 8.67 -12.62
#